data_1db9ea47aae924ac2ec2e8a6462d1e47
#
_entry.id   1db9ea47aae924ac2ec2e8a6462d1e47
#
_cell.length_a   1.000
_cell.length_b   1.000
_cell.length_c   1.000
_cell.angle_alpha   90.00
_cell.angle_beta   90.00
_cell.angle_gamma   90.00
#
_symmetry.space_group_name_H-M   'P 1'
#
loop_
_entity.id
_entity.type
_entity.pdbx_description
1 polymer ?
#
loop_
_entity_poly.entity_id
_entity_poly.type
_entity_poly.pdbx_seq_one_letter_code
_entity_poly.pdbx_strand_id
1 'polypeptide(L)'
;MDRLRKLTASTLLALTGAASAAPAPHWVASWQASPQPVWSADFLFPTLVPASLHDQTFRQTARISLGGPRLRVRLSNAYGTHPLQIGAASVAARPGATPLPLHFDGQPTVLIGPGQERLSDPLALTTGNQQALQVSVFVPGPTPLQTFHWDGRQTSWIAPGDQSPARSLDRATPTTARLFVTGIEVEAAPGARSVVVIGDSITDGATASLDQDQRWTDHLAARLAPRGVAVVNAGISGGRLLRDGMGESVLARLQRDVLDQPGVASVIVLIGINDISWPGTAFARKQARPTLAELQAGYRALARQARRRGVRILGATLTPFAGALPGTPLDDYYQPDKEALRQQLNAWLRTDGPFDAVIDLDAALRDPSDPSRMAPAYDSGDHLHPGDAGNRAMAEAVDLEVLMGPSTHGVDLP
;
A
#
# COMPACT_ATOMS: atom_id res chain seq x y z
N MET A 1 24.67 0.46 -90.63
CA MET A 1 23.38 -0.10 -90.23
C MET A 1 23.42 -0.48 -88.79
N ASP A 2 23.30 0.52 -87.91
CA ASP A 2 23.43 0.34 -86.46
C ASP A 2 22.04 0.21 -85.82
N ARG A 3 21.84 -0.85 -85.11
CA ARG A 3 20.66 -1.04 -84.28
C ARG A 3 21.01 -0.71 -82.81
N LEU A 4 20.53 0.46 -82.38
CA LEU A 4 20.53 0.84 -80.98
C LEU A 4 19.57 -0.04 -80.20
N ARG A 5 20.05 -0.78 -79.18
CA ARG A 5 19.23 -1.46 -78.18
C ARG A 5 19.03 -0.45 -77.02
N LYS A 6 17.77 -0.10 -76.76
CA LYS A 6 17.36 0.64 -75.59
C LYS A 6 17.22 -0.35 -74.44
N LEU A 7 18.03 -0.20 -73.39
CA LEU A 7 17.84 -0.84 -72.10
C LEU A 7 16.86 0.03 -71.27
N THR A 8 15.72 -0.52 -70.96
CA THR A 8 14.80 0.04 -69.95
C THR A 8 15.19 -0.49 -68.59
N ALA A 9 15.67 0.38 -67.71
CA ALA A 9 15.95 0.07 -66.30
C ALA A 9 14.63 0.22 -65.52
N SER A 10 14.07 -0.90 -65.03
CA SER A 10 12.95 -0.90 -64.11
C SER A 10 13.47 -0.69 -62.67
N THR A 11 13.21 0.48 -62.09
CA THR A 11 13.53 0.76 -60.71
C THR A 11 12.44 0.12 -59.81
N LEU A 12 12.80 -0.92 -59.09
CA LEU A 12 11.96 -1.49 -58.02
C LEU A 12 12.02 -0.59 -56.78
N LEU A 13 10.95 0.11 -56.48
CA LEU A 13 10.79 0.85 -55.21
C LEU A 13 10.46 -0.17 -54.12
N ALA A 14 11.41 -0.49 -53.24
CA ALA A 14 11.17 -1.27 -52.04
C ALA A 14 10.53 -0.37 -51.00
N LEU A 15 9.22 -0.53 -50.78
CA LEU A 15 8.53 0.04 -49.63
C LEU A 15 8.97 -0.73 -48.37
N THR A 16 9.94 -0.17 -47.62
CA THR A 16 10.23 -0.60 -46.26
C THR A 16 9.14 -0.06 -45.36
N GLY A 17 8.13 -0.87 -45.06
CA GLY A 17 7.15 -0.58 -44.03
C GLY A 17 7.86 -0.52 -42.69
N ALA A 18 8.00 0.67 -42.11
CA ALA A 18 8.41 0.83 -40.72
C ALA A 18 7.36 0.18 -39.84
N ALA A 19 7.64 -1.00 -39.30
CA ALA A 19 6.84 -1.60 -38.25
C ALA A 19 6.87 -0.65 -37.06
N SER A 20 5.76 0.05 -36.80
CA SER A 20 5.62 0.86 -35.59
C SER A 20 5.77 -0.07 -34.40
N ALA A 21 6.83 0.11 -33.61
CA ALA A 21 6.99 -0.65 -32.37
C ALA A 21 5.76 -0.39 -31.49
N ALA A 22 5.14 -1.47 -31.02
CA ALA A 22 4.05 -1.33 -30.05
C ALA A 22 4.53 -0.50 -28.86
N PRO A 23 3.72 0.44 -28.34
CA PRO A 23 4.13 1.25 -27.20
C PRO A 23 4.49 0.33 -26.03
N ALA A 24 5.53 0.70 -25.29
CA ALA A 24 5.93 -0.05 -24.09
C ALA A 24 4.77 -0.17 -23.10
N PRO A 25 4.61 -1.33 -22.45
CA PRO A 25 3.51 -1.54 -21.51
C PRO A 25 3.56 -0.53 -20.37
N HIS A 26 2.42 0.09 -20.09
CA HIS A 26 2.26 1.07 -19.01
C HIS A 26 1.78 0.37 -17.73
N TRP A 27 2.70 0.20 -16.77
CA TRP A 27 2.42 -0.47 -15.51
C TRP A 27 2.04 0.53 -14.42
N VAL A 28 1.03 0.18 -13.63
CA VAL A 28 0.51 0.97 -12.51
C VAL A 28 0.35 0.08 -11.29
N ALA A 29 0.79 0.56 -10.13
CA ALA A 29 0.53 -0.12 -8.86
C ALA A 29 -0.98 -0.10 -8.60
N SER A 30 -1.57 -1.28 -8.37
CA SER A 30 -3.01 -1.43 -8.20
C SER A 30 -3.42 -2.03 -6.85
N TRP A 31 -2.51 -2.66 -6.15
CA TRP A 31 -2.65 -3.12 -4.79
C TRP A 31 -1.29 -3.18 -4.10
N GLN A 32 -1.26 -2.90 -2.79
CA GLN A 32 -0.06 -2.94 -1.97
C GLN A 32 -0.38 -3.36 -0.54
N ALA A 33 0.56 -4.06 0.10
CA ALA A 33 0.69 -4.22 1.53
C ALA A 33 2.16 -3.96 1.90
N SER A 34 2.41 -2.87 2.60
CA SER A 34 3.78 -2.47 2.97
C SER A 34 4.42 -3.51 3.88
N PRO A 35 5.62 -4.02 3.57
CA PRO A 35 6.27 -5.01 4.41
C PRO A 35 6.74 -4.44 5.74
N GLN A 36 6.66 -5.25 6.78
CA GLN A 36 7.14 -5.00 8.13
C GLN A 36 8.09 -6.12 8.57
N PRO A 37 9.05 -5.85 9.49
CA PRO A 37 9.76 -6.91 10.17
C PRO A 37 8.80 -7.63 11.14
N VAL A 38 8.89 -8.95 11.20
CA VAL A 38 8.18 -9.73 12.22
C VAL A 38 8.84 -9.45 13.57
N TRP A 39 8.04 -9.02 14.55
CA TRP A 39 8.54 -8.77 15.90
C TRP A 39 8.66 -10.03 16.74
N SER A 40 9.38 -9.93 17.86
CA SER A 40 9.58 -11.03 18.80
C SER A 40 8.30 -11.39 19.56
N ALA A 41 8.28 -12.59 20.14
CA ALA A 41 7.15 -13.07 20.96
C ALA A 41 6.89 -12.23 22.21
N ASP A 42 7.86 -11.40 22.64
CA ASP A 42 7.74 -10.52 23.80
C ASP A 42 7.01 -9.19 23.45
N PHE A 43 6.69 -8.98 22.19
CA PHE A 43 5.96 -7.79 21.78
C PHE A 43 4.51 -7.85 22.28
N LEU A 44 3.91 -6.68 22.53
CA LEU A 44 2.57 -6.54 23.13
C LEU A 44 1.47 -7.24 22.31
N PHE A 45 1.61 -7.28 20.99
CA PHE A 45 0.64 -7.91 20.10
C PHE A 45 1.16 -9.21 19.50
N PRO A 46 0.32 -10.26 19.38
CA PRO A 46 0.71 -11.49 18.70
C PRO A 46 0.95 -11.23 17.20
N THR A 47 1.85 -11.98 16.60
CA THR A 47 2.17 -11.85 15.17
C THR A 47 1.08 -12.39 14.24
N LEU A 48 0.15 -13.20 14.77
CA LEU A 48 -0.93 -13.88 14.03
C LEU A 48 -0.43 -14.93 13.01
N VAL A 49 0.86 -15.20 13.01
CA VAL A 49 1.51 -16.18 12.12
C VAL A 49 2.47 -17.09 12.91
N PRO A 50 2.75 -18.32 12.43
CA PRO A 50 3.78 -19.16 13.03
C PRO A 50 5.18 -18.54 12.86
N ALA A 51 6.14 -18.97 13.67
CA ALA A 51 7.53 -18.50 13.57
C ALA A 51 8.20 -18.90 12.24
N SER A 52 7.75 -19.99 11.63
CA SER A 52 8.26 -20.49 10.34
C SER A 52 7.18 -21.25 9.57
N LEU A 53 7.32 -21.30 8.25
CA LEU A 53 6.58 -22.21 7.37
C LEU A 53 7.51 -23.33 6.90
N HIS A 54 6.91 -24.49 6.59
CA HIS A 54 7.60 -25.64 6.02
C HIS A 54 6.59 -26.51 5.27
N ASP A 55 6.83 -26.73 3.99
CA ASP A 55 5.90 -27.48 3.11
C ASP A 55 4.46 -26.96 3.25
N GLN A 56 4.29 -25.65 3.04
CA GLN A 56 3.01 -24.98 3.25
C GLN A 56 2.71 -23.97 2.13
N THR A 57 1.42 -23.85 1.83
CA THR A 57 0.89 -22.83 0.94
C THR A 57 0.25 -21.73 1.76
N PHE A 58 0.65 -20.50 1.49
CA PHE A 58 -0.02 -19.29 1.97
C PHE A 58 -0.91 -18.72 0.86
N ARG A 59 -2.20 -18.48 1.15
CA ARG A 59 -3.16 -17.88 0.23
C ARG A 59 -3.78 -16.65 0.82
N GLN A 60 -3.78 -15.55 0.07
CA GLN A 60 -4.41 -14.29 0.47
C GLN A 60 -5.31 -13.73 -0.63
N THR A 61 -6.30 -12.93 -0.23
CA THR A 61 -7.13 -12.14 -1.13
C THR A 61 -6.57 -10.72 -1.22
N ALA A 62 -6.50 -10.20 -2.44
CA ALA A 62 -6.09 -8.83 -2.73
C ALA A 62 -7.12 -8.19 -3.67
N ARG A 63 -7.78 -7.11 -3.23
CA ARG A 63 -8.69 -6.34 -4.07
C ARG A 63 -7.90 -5.26 -4.79
N ILE A 64 -7.69 -5.45 -6.10
CA ILE A 64 -6.96 -4.48 -6.91
C ILE A 64 -7.82 -3.24 -7.18
N SER A 65 -7.19 -2.08 -7.27
CA SER A 65 -7.87 -0.80 -7.52
C SER A 65 -8.27 -0.63 -8.98
N LEU A 66 -7.31 -0.78 -9.89
CA LEU A 66 -7.54 -0.81 -11.33
C LEU A 66 -7.30 -2.19 -11.89
N GLY A 67 -8.03 -2.56 -12.94
CA GLY A 67 -7.79 -3.75 -13.74
C GLY A 67 -6.99 -3.48 -15.02
N GLY A 68 -6.71 -4.54 -15.76
CA GLY A 68 -6.00 -4.48 -17.03
C GLY A 68 -5.90 -5.84 -17.69
N PRO A 69 -5.33 -5.93 -18.91
CA PRO A 69 -5.18 -7.19 -19.64
C PRO A 69 -4.11 -8.12 -19.07
N ARG A 70 -3.12 -7.57 -18.34
CA ARG A 70 -2.03 -8.32 -17.71
C ARG A 70 -1.75 -7.77 -16.31
N LEU A 71 -1.21 -8.63 -15.44
CA LEU A 71 -0.74 -8.22 -14.11
C LEU A 71 0.62 -8.83 -13.78
N ARG A 72 1.28 -8.27 -12.77
CA ARG A 72 2.51 -8.79 -12.16
C ARG A 72 2.34 -8.79 -10.65
N VAL A 73 2.95 -9.74 -9.97
CA VAL A 73 2.93 -9.85 -8.51
C VAL A 73 4.34 -9.66 -7.96
N ARG A 74 4.45 -8.79 -6.96
CA ARG A 74 5.71 -8.51 -6.24
C ARG A 74 5.77 -9.40 -5.00
N LEU A 75 6.84 -10.18 -4.90
CA LEU A 75 7.19 -10.96 -3.70
C LEU A 75 8.38 -10.32 -2.99
N SER A 76 8.36 -10.31 -1.65
CA SER A 76 9.35 -9.61 -0.83
C SER A 76 9.95 -10.49 0.25
N ASN A 77 11.26 -10.36 0.43
CA ASN A 77 12.06 -10.85 1.54
C ASN A 77 12.79 -9.66 2.22
N ALA A 78 12.11 -8.50 2.31
CA ALA A 78 12.72 -7.22 2.69
C ALA A 78 13.44 -7.25 4.04
N TYR A 79 12.93 -8.02 4.99
CA TYR A 79 13.51 -8.15 6.35
C TYR A 79 14.11 -9.54 6.60
N GLY A 80 14.16 -10.39 5.58
CA GLY A 80 14.76 -11.72 5.68
C GLY A 80 16.27 -11.65 5.88
N THR A 81 16.80 -12.53 6.74
CA THR A 81 18.23 -12.72 6.94
C THR A 81 18.75 -13.96 6.20
N HIS A 82 17.84 -14.75 5.62
CA HIS A 82 18.13 -15.92 4.82
C HIS A 82 17.40 -15.84 3.48
N PRO A 83 17.88 -16.53 2.43
CA PRO A 83 17.17 -16.62 1.18
C PRO A 83 15.78 -17.23 1.36
N LEU A 84 14.77 -16.63 0.75
CA LEU A 84 13.39 -17.12 0.70
C LEU A 84 13.20 -17.90 -0.60
N GLN A 85 12.96 -19.22 -0.48
CA GLN A 85 12.64 -20.06 -1.62
C GLN A 85 11.12 -20.14 -1.82
N ILE A 86 10.66 -19.73 -2.99
CA ILE A 86 9.29 -19.94 -3.44
C ILE A 86 9.27 -21.11 -4.41
N GLY A 87 8.56 -22.18 -4.04
CA GLY A 87 8.43 -23.40 -4.86
C GLY A 87 7.39 -23.29 -5.94
N ALA A 88 6.32 -22.53 -5.71
CA ALA A 88 5.29 -22.21 -6.68
C ALA A 88 4.51 -20.97 -6.24
N ALA A 89 3.95 -20.23 -7.20
CA ALA A 89 3.02 -19.17 -6.93
C ALA A 89 1.94 -19.11 -8.01
N SER A 90 0.75 -18.63 -7.67
CA SER A 90 -0.36 -18.55 -8.61
C SER A 90 -1.31 -17.40 -8.30
N VAL A 91 -2.11 -17.00 -9.30
CA VAL A 91 -3.19 -16.02 -9.16
C VAL A 91 -4.48 -16.60 -9.70
N ALA A 92 -5.55 -16.54 -8.91
CA ALA A 92 -6.91 -16.80 -9.37
C ALA A 92 -7.67 -15.47 -9.54
N ALA A 93 -8.43 -15.35 -10.63
CA ALA A 93 -9.19 -14.14 -10.97
C ALA A 93 -10.28 -13.79 -9.93
N ARG A 94 -10.67 -14.72 -9.11
CA ARG A 94 -11.60 -14.57 -7.97
C ARG A 94 -11.52 -15.81 -7.07
N PRO A 95 -12.01 -15.73 -5.84
CA PRO A 95 -12.13 -16.92 -4.98
C PRO A 95 -12.82 -18.08 -5.69
N GLY A 96 -12.21 -19.27 -5.60
CA GLY A 96 -12.72 -20.51 -6.22
C GLY A 96 -12.52 -20.63 -7.73
N ALA A 97 -11.97 -19.62 -8.41
CA ALA A 97 -11.57 -19.76 -9.82
C ALA A 97 -10.30 -20.63 -9.96
N THR A 98 -10.05 -21.13 -11.17
CA THR A 98 -8.81 -21.88 -11.47
C THR A 98 -7.61 -20.94 -11.36
N PRO A 99 -6.62 -21.24 -10.49
CA PRO A 99 -5.41 -20.46 -10.41
C PRO A 99 -4.55 -20.63 -11.67
N LEU A 100 -3.91 -19.53 -12.08
CA LEU A 100 -2.91 -19.50 -13.15
C LEU A 100 -1.53 -19.39 -12.50
N PRO A 101 -0.52 -20.16 -12.95
CA PRO A 101 0.81 -20.13 -12.39
C PRO A 101 1.50 -18.80 -12.68
N LEU A 102 2.26 -18.29 -11.71
CA LEU A 102 3.21 -17.21 -11.89
C LEU A 102 4.59 -17.77 -12.27
N HIS A 103 5.31 -17.04 -13.08
CA HIS A 103 6.70 -17.32 -13.44
C HIS A 103 7.58 -16.15 -13.08
N PHE A 104 8.87 -16.43 -12.90
CA PHE A 104 9.91 -15.47 -12.55
C PHE A 104 11.11 -15.74 -13.49
N ASP A 105 11.37 -14.85 -14.43
CA ASP A 105 12.37 -15.06 -15.49
C ASP A 105 12.13 -16.38 -16.25
N GLY A 106 10.84 -16.69 -16.54
CA GLY A 106 10.41 -17.91 -17.21
C GLY A 106 10.37 -19.17 -16.32
N GLN A 107 10.78 -19.11 -15.06
CA GLN A 107 10.83 -20.24 -14.14
C GLN A 107 9.64 -20.25 -13.18
N PRO A 108 9.08 -21.42 -12.81
CA PRO A 108 7.97 -21.51 -11.86
C PRO A 108 8.41 -21.29 -10.41
N THR A 109 9.71 -21.30 -10.14
CA THR A 109 10.31 -21.14 -8.81
C THR A 109 11.18 -19.89 -8.78
N VAL A 110 11.37 -19.33 -7.57
CA VAL A 110 12.29 -18.20 -7.38
C VAL A 110 12.96 -18.25 -6.02
N LEU A 111 14.25 -17.87 -5.98
CA LEU A 111 15.01 -17.63 -4.76
C LEU A 111 15.18 -16.12 -4.57
N ILE A 112 14.66 -15.60 -3.46
CA ILE A 112 14.70 -14.17 -3.12
C ILE A 112 15.72 -13.97 -2.01
N GLY A 113 16.80 -13.27 -2.31
CA GLY A 113 17.86 -12.99 -1.33
C GLY A 113 17.38 -12.11 -0.17
N PRO A 114 18.13 -12.08 0.95
CA PRO A 114 17.87 -11.17 2.06
C PRO A 114 17.78 -9.71 1.60
N GLY A 115 16.78 -8.99 2.10
CA GLY A 115 16.56 -7.58 1.74
C GLY A 115 16.05 -7.35 0.32
N GLN A 116 15.74 -8.40 -0.45
CA GLN A 116 15.37 -8.29 -1.86
C GLN A 116 13.87 -8.52 -2.09
N GLU A 117 13.44 -8.09 -3.27
CA GLU A 117 12.12 -8.35 -3.83
C GLU A 117 12.25 -8.98 -5.22
N ARG A 118 11.22 -9.67 -5.67
CA ARG A 118 11.08 -10.21 -7.03
C ARG A 118 9.70 -9.89 -7.57
N LEU A 119 9.68 -9.42 -8.81
CA LEU A 119 8.48 -9.20 -9.57
C LEU A 119 8.27 -10.39 -10.50
N SER A 120 7.05 -10.92 -10.57
CA SER A 120 6.74 -11.99 -11.52
C SER A 120 6.78 -11.50 -12.97
N ASP A 121 6.92 -12.43 -13.89
CA ASP A 121 6.66 -12.16 -15.29
C ASP A 121 5.21 -11.67 -15.48
N PRO A 122 4.93 -10.92 -16.57
CA PRO A 122 3.57 -10.52 -16.88
C PRO A 122 2.65 -11.72 -17.10
N LEU A 123 1.62 -11.85 -16.26
CA LEU A 123 0.57 -12.86 -16.40
C LEU A 123 -0.55 -12.31 -17.28
N ALA A 124 -0.89 -13.01 -18.37
CA ALA A 124 -2.05 -12.71 -19.20
C ALA A 124 -3.33 -13.12 -18.47
N LEU A 125 -3.86 -12.21 -17.67
CA LEU A 125 -5.10 -12.35 -16.91
C LEU A 125 -5.84 -11.02 -16.96
N THR A 126 -6.88 -10.95 -17.78
CA THR A 126 -7.74 -9.75 -17.84
C THR A 126 -8.51 -9.60 -16.54
N THR A 127 -8.40 -8.44 -15.92
CA THR A 127 -9.04 -8.10 -14.65
C THR A 127 -9.83 -6.80 -14.77
N GLY A 128 -10.92 -6.70 -14.02
CA GLY A 128 -11.71 -5.47 -13.86
C GLY A 128 -11.21 -4.61 -12.69
N ASN A 129 -11.67 -3.36 -12.66
CA ASN A 129 -11.47 -2.48 -11.50
C ASN A 129 -12.14 -3.07 -10.26
N GLN A 130 -11.53 -2.88 -9.10
CA GLN A 130 -12.03 -3.34 -7.80
C GLN A 130 -12.22 -4.87 -7.70
N GLN A 131 -11.53 -5.63 -8.54
CA GLN A 131 -11.62 -7.08 -8.55
C GLN A 131 -10.82 -7.70 -7.42
N ALA A 132 -11.43 -8.64 -6.69
CA ALA A 132 -10.75 -9.43 -5.67
C ALA A 132 -10.03 -10.62 -6.32
N LEU A 133 -8.71 -10.65 -6.24
CA LEU A 133 -7.85 -11.73 -6.70
C LEU A 133 -7.45 -12.62 -5.52
N GLN A 134 -7.21 -13.91 -5.77
CA GLN A 134 -6.51 -14.75 -4.81
C GLN A 134 -5.09 -15.02 -5.27
N VAL A 135 -4.12 -14.76 -4.42
CA VAL A 135 -2.71 -15.07 -4.65
C VAL A 135 -2.28 -16.17 -3.70
N SER A 136 -1.69 -17.23 -4.24
CA SER A 136 -1.14 -18.34 -3.47
C SER A 136 0.36 -18.42 -3.67
N VAL A 137 1.10 -18.70 -2.59
CA VAL A 137 2.55 -18.85 -2.58
C VAL A 137 2.88 -20.12 -1.80
N PHE A 138 3.60 -21.05 -2.41
CA PHE A 138 4.07 -22.28 -1.78
C PHE A 138 5.52 -22.16 -1.35
N VAL A 139 5.79 -22.53 -0.11
CA VAL A 139 7.11 -22.54 0.52
C VAL A 139 7.51 -23.99 0.82
N PRO A 140 8.49 -24.58 0.08
CA PRO A 140 8.76 -26.01 0.17
C PRO A 140 9.59 -26.42 1.39
N GLY A 141 10.48 -25.57 1.85
CA GLY A 141 11.43 -25.87 2.93
C GLY A 141 11.24 -25.03 4.18
N PRO A 142 11.98 -25.31 5.24
CA PRO A 142 11.95 -24.52 6.47
C PRO A 142 12.26 -23.05 6.17
N THR A 143 11.30 -22.18 6.45
CA THR A 143 11.37 -20.75 6.14
C THR A 143 10.97 -19.94 7.37
N PRO A 144 11.93 -19.35 8.10
CA PRO A 144 11.64 -18.41 9.17
C PRO A 144 10.87 -17.21 8.62
N LEU A 145 9.77 -16.84 9.27
CA LEU A 145 9.00 -15.67 8.86
C LEU A 145 9.61 -14.41 9.49
N GLN A 146 10.16 -13.56 8.63
CA GLN A 146 10.85 -12.32 9.03
C GLN A 146 10.27 -11.08 8.34
N THR A 147 9.51 -11.29 7.26
CA THR A 147 8.81 -10.25 6.50
C THR A 147 7.33 -10.57 6.46
N PHE A 148 6.51 -9.63 6.92
CA PHE A 148 5.06 -9.77 6.89
C PHE A 148 4.38 -8.40 6.76
N HIS A 149 3.06 -8.37 6.74
CA HIS A 149 2.22 -7.22 7.02
C HIS A 149 1.17 -7.70 8.04
N TRP A 150 1.10 -7.07 9.20
CA TRP A 150 0.48 -7.66 10.39
C TRP A 150 -1.00 -7.93 10.25
N ASP A 151 -1.85 -6.90 10.14
CA ASP A 151 -3.30 -7.06 10.08
C ASP A 151 -3.86 -6.44 8.80
N GLY A 152 -3.99 -7.27 7.78
CA GLY A 152 -4.54 -6.85 6.48
C GLY A 152 -6.05 -6.67 6.46
N ARG A 153 -6.79 -6.85 7.59
CA ARG A 153 -8.27 -6.82 7.66
C ARG A 153 -8.94 -7.66 6.57
N GLN A 154 -8.27 -8.72 6.18
CA GLN A 154 -8.69 -9.67 5.16
C GLN A 154 -8.20 -11.05 5.56
N THR A 155 -9.05 -12.06 5.51
CA THR A 155 -8.66 -13.43 5.85
C THR A 155 -7.69 -13.98 4.81
N SER A 156 -6.55 -14.44 5.30
CA SER A 156 -5.53 -15.22 4.61
C SER A 156 -5.50 -16.62 5.19
N TRP A 157 -4.87 -17.55 4.49
CA TRP A 157 -4.91 -18.96 4.85
C TRP A 157 -3.55 -19.61 4.73
N ILE A 158 -3.19 -20.45 5.72
CA ILE A 158 -2.01 -21.31 5.70
C ILE A 158 -2.49 -22.76 5.57
N ALA A 159 -2.08 -23.49 4.55
CA ALA A 159 -2.47 -24.87 4.28
C ALA A 159 -1.23 -25.75 4.08
N PRO A 160 -1.26 -27.05 4.48
CA PRO A 160 -0.15 -27.98 4.29
C PRO A 160 0.05 -28.33 2.82
N GLY A 161 1.30 -28.57 2.41
CA GLY A 161 1.69 -28.97 1.05
C GLY A 161 1.51 -27.89 0.00
N ASP A 162 1.85 -28.23 -1.24
CA ASP A 162 1.61 -27.34 -2.40
C ASP A 162 0.14 -27.41 -2.85
N GLN A 163 -0.63 -26.43 -2.43
CA GLN A 163 -2.00 -26.20 -2.85
C GLN A 163 -2.13 -24.92 -3.70
N SER A 164 -1.01 -24.41 -4.23
CA SER A 164 -1.04 -23.22 -5.09
C SER A 164 -1.90 -23.40 -6.35
N PRO A 165 -1.99 -24.60 -6.99
CA PRO A 165 -2.84 -24.83 -8.16
C PRO A 165 -4.30 -25.17 -7.78
N ALA A 166 -4.61 -25.38 -6.51
CA ALA A 166 -5.94 -25.81 -6.07
C ALA A 166 -6.95 -24.64 -6.06
N ARG A 167 -8.19 -24.88 -6.48
CA ARG A 167 -9.28 -23.88 -6.41
C ARG A 167 -9.71 -23.60 -4.97
N SER A 168 -9.67 -24.60 -4.10
CA SER A 168 -9.94 -24.51 -2.66
C SER A 168 -8.79 -25.11 -1.89
N LEU A 169 -8.57 -24.61 -0.66
CA LEU A 169 -7.56 -25.18 0.24
C LEU A 169 -8.18 -26.25 1.14
N ASP A 170 -7.40 -27.29 1.42
CA ASP A 170 -7.72 -28.30 2.41
C ASP A 170 -6.93 -28.06 3.71
N ARG A 171 -7.56 -28.31 4.86
CA ARG A 171 -6.95 -28.18 6.21
C ARG A 171 -6.27 -26.83 6.44
N ALA A 172 -6.84 -25.74 5.93
CA ALA A 172 -6.28 -24.41 6.03
C ALA A 172 -6.59 -23.76 7.38
N THR A 173 -5.60 -23.09 7.96
CA THR A 173 -5.73 -22.27 9.17
C THR A 173 -5.82 -20.80 8.78
N PRO A 174 -6.80 -20.02 9.30
CA PRO A 174 -6.94 -18.62 8.98
C PRO A 174 -5.92 -17.75 9.73
N THR A 175 -5.60 -16.62 9.13
CA THR A 175 -4.87 -15.49 9.73
C THR A 175 -5.30 -14.20 9.05
N THR A 176 -5.12 -13.04 9.69
CA THR A 176 -5.31 -11.74 9.04
C THR A 176 -4.00 -11.13 8.56
N ALA A 177 -2.87 -11.72 8.89
CA ALA A 177 -1.57 -11.30 8.39
C ALA A 177 -1.42 -11.58 6.89
N ARG A 178 -0.54 -10.82 6.23
CA ARG A 178 -0.14 -11.02 4.84
C ARG A 178 1.32 -11.43 4.79
N LEU A 179 1.65 -12.38 3.95
CA LEU A 179 3.00 -12.91 3.80
C LEU A 179 3.46 -12.80 2.35
N PHE A 180 4.72 -12.49 2.16
CA PHE A 180 5.46 -12.53 0.90
C PHE A 180 4.97 -11.56 -0.18
N VAL A 181 3.66 -11.42 -0.41
CA VAL A 181 3.11 -10.59 -1.48
C VAL A 181 2.97 -9.16 -0.99
N THR A 182 3.72 -8.25 -1.59
CA THR A 182 3.74 -6.82 -1.21
C THR A 182 3.13 -5.89 -2.25
N GLY A 183 2.90 -6.37 -3.48
CA GLY A 183 2.29 -5.53 -4.51
C GLY A 183 1.69 -6.33 -5.67
N ILE A 184 0.69 -5.75 -6.31
CA ILE A 184 0.16 -6.18 -7.60
C ILE A 184 0.14 -4.97 -8.52
N GLU A 185 0.78 -5.12 -9.66
CA GLU A 185 0.82 -4.14 -10.73
C GLU A 185 -0.05 -4.62 -11.89
N VAL A 186 -0.74 -3.71 -12.53
CA VAL A 186 -1.53 -4.00 -13.73
C VAL A 186 -1.00 -3.22 -14.91
N GLU A 187 -1.08 -3.81 -16.09
CA GLU A 187 -0.89 -3.08 -17.33
C GLU A 187 -2.15 -2.25 -17.58
N ALA A 188 -2.03 -0.96 -17.45
CA ALA A 188 -3.15 -0.04 -17.51
C ALA A 188 -3.18 0.75 -18.83
N ALA A 189 -4.30 1.38 -19.12
CA ALA A 189 -4.42 2.27 -20.26
C ALA A 189 -3.40 3.44 -20.16
N PRO A 190 -2.94 3.99 -21.28
CA PRO A 190 -2.11 5.19 -21.28
C PRO A 190 -2.76 6.32 -20.48
N GLY A 191 -1.97 6.98 -19.63
CA GLY A 191 -2.45 8.05 -18.75
C GLY A 191 -3.05 7.58 -17.41
N ALA A 192 -3.26 6.29 -17.21
CA ALA A 192 -3.57 5.76 -15.88
C ALA A 192 -2.42 6.03 -14.90
N ARG A 193 -2.77 6.24 -13.63
CA ARG A 193 -1.79 6.59 -12.58
C ARG A 193 -2.21 6.02 -11.25
N SER A 194 -1.31 6.07 -10.26
CA SER A 194 -1.63 5.66 -8.90
C SER A 194 -1.50 6.81 -7.90
N VAL A 195 -2.35 6.76 -6.89
CA VAL A 195 -2.25 7.51 -5.64
C VAL A 195 -1.82 6.53 -4.57
N VAL A 196 -0.73 6.80 -3.89
CA VAL A 196 -0.30 6.02 -2.72
C VAL A 196 -0.78 6.73 -1.46
N VAL A 197 -1.39 5.98 -0.55
CA VAL A 197 -1.79 6.50 0.76
C VAL A 197 -0.87 5.91 1.81
N ILE A 198 -0.01 6.73 2.41
CA ILE A 198 0.94 6.30 3.43
C ILE A 198 0.51 6.79 4.82
N GLY A 199 0.55 5.90 5.79
CA GLY A 199 0.09 6.22 7.14
C GLY A 199 0.33 5.12 8.16
N ASP A 200 -0.46 5.19 9.23
CA ASP A 200 -0.48 4.25 10.34
C ASP A 200 -1.71 3.32 10.29
N SER A 201 -2.16 2.83 11.47
CA SER A 201 -3.31 1.93 11.59
C SER A 201 -4.61 2.50 11.03
N ILE A 202 -4.81 3.83 11.07
CA ILE A 202 -5.99 4.48 10.50
C ILE A 202 -6.00 4.32 8.97
N THR A 203 -4.84 4.40 8.34
CA THR A 203 -4.69 4.16 6.90
C THR A 203 -4.68 2.68 6.56
N ASP A 204 -4.01 1.86 7.35
CA ASP A 204 -3.99 0.39 7.22
C ASP A 204 -5.41 -0.19 7.27
N GLY A 205 -6.28 0.45 8.06
CA GLY A 205 -7.70 0.13 8.16
C GLY A 205 -8.05 -0.66 9.40
N ALA A 206 -7.32 -0.46 10.50
CA ALA A 206 -7.69 -1.03 11.79
C ALA A 206 -9.17 -0.75 12.10
N THR A 207 -9.87 -1.75 12.63
CA THR A 207 -11.31 -1.75 12.93
C THR A 207 -12.27 -1.73 11.72
N ALA A 208 -11.81 -1.55 10.49
CA ALA A 208 -12.67 -1.80 9.32
C ALA A 208 -13.21 -3.25 9.35
N SER A 209 -14.44 -3.45 8.91
CA SER A 209 -15.09 -4.78 8.90
C SER A 209 -14.25 -5.80 8.14
N LEU A 210 -13.99 -6.94 8.80
CA LEU A 210 -13.17 -8.02 8.24
C LEU A 210 -13.77 -8.54 6.93
N ASP A 211 -12.94 -8.72 5.91
CA ASP A 211 -13.30 -9.25 4.58
C ASP A 211 -14.32 -8.40 3.79
N GLN A 212 -14.57 -7.15 4.20
CA GLN A 212 -15.58 -6.30 3.57
C GLN A 212 -14.99 -5.15 2.74
N ASP A 213 -13.66 -5.00 2.71
CA ASP A 213 -12.98 -3.91 1.98
C ASP A 213 -13.56 -2.52 2.34
N GLN A 214 -13.65 -2.22 3.64
CA GLN A 214 -14.24 -0.99 4.18
C GLN A 214 -13.22 0.04 4.66
N ARG A 215 -11.94 -0.09 4.27
CA ARG A 215 -10.92 0.92 4.56
C ARG A 215 -11.24 2.22 3.81
N TRP A 216 -10.86 3.33 4.34
CA TRP A 216 -11.04 4.60 3.62
C TRP A 216 -10.30 4.64 2.27
N THR A 217 -9.19 3.91 2.17
CA THR A 217 -8.47 3.73 0.89
C THR A 217 -9.26 2.89 -0.11
N ASP A 218 -10.07 1.91 0.33
CA ASP A 218 -10.94 1.12 -0.54
C ASP A 218 -12.10 1.98 -1.09
N HIS A 219 -12.72 2.81 -0.24
CA HIS A 219 -13.73 3.77 -0.67
C HIS A 219 -13.16 4.83 -1.63
N LEU A 220 -11.96 5.34 -1.35
CA LEU A 220 -11.28 6.28 -2.25
C LEU A 220 -10.94 5.62 -3.59
N ALA A 221 -10.50 4.37 -3.59
CA ALA A 221 -10.24 3.59 -4.80
C ALA A 221 -11.49 3.43 -5.67
N ALA A 222 -12.64 3.18 -5.05
CA ALA A 222 -13.91 3.08 -5.77
C ALA A 222 -14.30 4.42 -6.44
N ARG A 223 -14.02 5.57 -5.80
CA ARG A 223 -14.26 6.91 -6.34
C ARG A 223 -13.33 7.27 -7.50
N LEU A 224 -12.08 6.76 -7.48
CA LEU A 224 -11.03 7.12 -8.45
C LEU A 224 -10.90 6.13 -9.61
N ALA A 225 -11.30 4.89 -9.45
CA ALA A 225 -11.22 3.88 -10.51
C ALA A 225 -11.90 4.27 -11.83
N PRO A 226 -13.11 4.91 -11.84
CA PRO A 226 -13.73 5.40 -13.08
C PRO A 226 -12.92 6.47 -13.81
N ARG A 227 -11.97 7.13 -13.13
CA ARG A 227 -11.06 8.14 -13.67
C ARG A 227 -9.71 7.59 -14.12
N GLY A 228 -9.54 6.26 -14.10
CA GLY A 228 -8.29 5.60 -14.45
C GLY A 228 -7.17 5.83 -13.43
N VAL A 229 -7.53 6.08 -12.16
CA VAL A 229 -6.57 6.30 -11.08
C VAL A 229 -6.69 5.19 -10.04
N ALA A 230 -5.59 4.47 -9.83
CA ALA A 230 -5.48 3.48 -8.77
C ALA A 230 -5.23 4.15 -7.41
N VAL A 231 -5.70 3.52 -6.34
CA VAL A 231 -5.30 3.86 -4.98
C VAL A 231 -4.65 2.63 -4.36
N VAL A 232 -3.47 2.78 -3.79
CA VAL A 232 -2.78 1.72 -3.07
C VAL A 232 -2.51 2.14 -1.63
N ASN A 233 -2.68 1.20 -0.72
CA ASN A 233 -2.56 1.43 0.72
C ASN A 233 -1.17 1.06 1.20
N ALA A 234 -0.41 2.05 1.67
CA ALA A 234 0.89 1.91 2.32
C ALA A 234 0.82 2.23 3.83
N GLY A 235 -0.33 2.00 4.46
CA GLY A 235 -0.49 2.04 5.91
C GLY A 235 0.30 0.91 6.58
N ILE A 236 0.77 1.16 7.78
CA ILE A 236 1.34 0.17 8.70
C ILE A 236 0.82 0.49 10.09
N SER A 237 0.08 -0.43 10.70
CA SER A 237 -0.42 -0.28 12.07
C SER A 237 0.73 0.03 13.04
N GLY A 238 0.52 1.02 13.92
CA GLY A 238 1.59 1.52 14.80
C GLY A 238 2.68 2.33 14.09
N GLY A 239 2.54 2.64 12.81
CA GLY A 239 3.48 3.45 12.04
C GLY A 239 3.69 4.83 12.62
N ARG A 240 4.92 5.36 12.52
CA ARG A 240 5.33 6.68 12.98
C ARG A 240 6.01 7.46 11.86
N LEU A 241 5.98 8.76 11.97
CA LEU A 241 6.67 9.66 11.05
C LEU A 241 8.18 9.58 11.20
N LEU A 242 8.66 9.72 12.46
CA LEU A 242 10.05 10.02 12.77
C LEU A 242 10.89 8.80 13.18
N ARG A 243 10.26 7.76 13.71
CA ARG A 243 10.96 6.63 14.33
C ARG A 243 10.33 5.31 13.94
N ASP A 244 11.15 4.27 13.94
CA ASP A 244 10.69 2.91 13.76
C ASP A 244 9.85 2.44 14.96
N GLY A 245 8.98 1.47 14.73
CA GLY A 245 8.11 0.89 15.74
C GLY A 245 7.63 -0.48 15.31
N MET A 246 6.34 -0.65 15.06
CA MET A 246 5.81 -1.88 14.46
C MET A 246 6.27 -2.09 13.01
N GLY A 247 6.83 -1.06 12.39
CA GLY A 247 7.50 -1.05 11.11
C GLY A 247 8.48 0.11 11.05
N GLU A 248 9.17 0.27 9.91
CA GLU A 248 10.03 1.41 9.65
C GLU A 248 9.23 2.72 9.65
N SER A 249 9.87 3.81 10.05
CA SER A 249 9.27 5.15 10.00
C SER A 249 8.87 5.51 8.57
N VAL A 250 7.84 6.35 8.44
CA VAL A 250 7.40 6.82 7.12
C VAL A 250 8.54 7.52 6.37
N LEU A 251 9.42 8.24 7.08
CA LEU A 251 10.61 8.86 6.49
C LEU A 251 11.57 7.83 5.87
N ALA A 252 11.77 6.69 6.52
CA ALA A 252 12.67 5.64 6.05
C ALA A 252 12.09 4.86 4.86
N ARG A 253 10.77 4.53 4.90
CA ARG A 253 10.11 3.70 3.90
C ARG A 253 9.46 4.45 2.73
N LEU A 254 9.48 5.79 2.73
CA LEU A 254 8.83 6.61 1.69
C LEU A 254 9.32 6.24 0.28
N GLN A 255 10.62 6.01 0.10
CA GLN A 255 11.18 5.65 -1.20
C GLN A 255 10.58 4.34 -1.71
N ARG A 256 10.67 3.27 -0.91
CA ARG A 256 10.19 1.93 -1.27
C ARG A 256 8.66 1.87 -1.42
N ASP A 257 7.95 2.39 -0.44
CA ASP A 257 6.50 2.19 -0.33
C ASP A 257 5.68 3.19 -1.16
N VAL A 258 6.31 4.28 -1.61
CA VAL A 258 5.63 5.35 -2.36
C VAL A 258 6.33 5.68 -3.67
N LEU A 259 7.58 6.17 -3.60
CA LEU A 259 8.21 6.84 -4.72
C LEU A 259 8.69 5.87 -5.82
N ASP A 260 8.90 4.60 -5.49
CA ASP A 260 9.24 3.53 -6.43
C ASP A 260 8.02 2.76 -6.94
N GLN A 261 6.80 3.15 -6.53
CA GLN A 261 5.59 2.49 -7.03
C GLN A 261 5.31 2.90 -8.48
N PRO A 262 5.06 1.93 -9.38
CA PRO A 262 4.83 2.26 -10.79
C PRO A 262 3.56 3.10 -10.97
N GLY A 263 3.70 4.14 -11.78
CA GLY A 263 2.61 5.06 -12.08
C GLY A 263 2.25 6.03 -10.95
N VAL A 264 3.03 6.12 -9.87
CA VAL A 264 2.74 7.06 -8.79
C VAL A 264 2.75 8.50 -9.28
N ALA A 265 1.65 9.20 -9.06
CA ALA A 265 1.51 10.62 -9.39
C ALA A 265 1.28 11.48 -8.14
N SER A 266 0.64 10.91 -7.12
CA SER A 266 0.33 11.61 -5.88
C SER A 266 0.49 10.70 -4.67
N VAL A 267 0.80 11.31 -3.53
CA VAL A 267 0.80 10.64 -2.22
C VAL A 267 -0.05 11.41 -1.22
N ILE A 268 -0.87 10.69 -0.45
CA ILE A 268 -1.58 11.24 0.70
C ILE A 268 -0.86 10.73 1.96
N VAL A 269 -0.58 11.65 2.90
CA VAL A 269 0.16 11.36 4.14
C VAL A 269 -0.78 11.59 5.33
N LEU A 270 -1.13 10.52 6.04
CA LEU A 270 -1.85 10.55 7.31
C LEU A 270 -1.00 9.80 8.36
N ILE A 271 -0.20 10.52 9.12
CA ILE A 271 0.78 9.95 10.04
C ILE A 271 1.08 10.94 11.17
N GLY A 272 1.50 10.48 12.33
CA GLY A 272 1.98 11.33 13.42
C GLY A 272 1.29 11.09 14.75
N ILE A 273 0.10 10.47 14.78
CA ILE A 273 -0.59 10.22 16.05
C ILE A 273 0.22 9.28 16.96
N ASN A 274 0.90 8.29 16.40
CA ASN A 274 1.77 7.39 17.16
C ASN A 274 3.07 8.05 17.61
N ASP A 275 3.59 9.05 16.88
CA ASP A 275 4.73 9.86 17.36
C ASP A 275 4.35 10.63 18.61
N ILE A 276 3.13 11.17 18.66
CA ILE A 276 2.58 11.93 19.78
C ILE A 276 2.23 11.02 20.96
N SER A 277 1.59 9.88 20.69
CA SER A 277 0.87 9.10 21.71
C SER A 277 1.65 7.92 22.29
N TRP A 278 2.57 7.29 21.55
CA TRP A 278 3.38 6.17 22.06
C TRP A 278 4.31 6.54 23.23
N PRO A 279 5.00 7.70 23.23
CA PRO A 279 5.84 8.07 24.35
C PRO A 279 5.09 8.10 25.68
N GLY A 280 5.64 7.39 26.68
CA GLY A 280 5.02 7.19 27.98
C GLY A 280 4.18 5.93 28.13
N THR A 281 3.68 5.34 27.04
CA THR A 281 2.87 4.11 27.05
C THR A 281 3.70 2.83 27.13
N ALA A 282 3.03 1.68 27.20
CA ALA A 282 3.67 0.37 27.17
C ALA A 282 4.61 0.16 25.95
N PHE A 283 4.34 0.80 24.83
CA PHE A 283 5.20 0.73 23.64
C PHE A 283 6.52 1.50 23.77
N ALA A 284 6.55 2.59 24.53
CA ALA A 284 7.70 3.48 24.56
C ALA A 284 7.84 4.25 25.89
N ARG A 285 7.82 3.53 27.02
CA ARG A 285 7.76 4.08 28.39
C ARG A 285 8.79 5.17 28.68
N LYS A 286 10.01 5.02 28.17
CA LYS A 286 11.15 5.93 28.44
C LYS A 286 11.42 6.89 27.28
N GLN A 287 10.63 6.83 26.21
CA GLN A 287 10.85 7.67 25.04
C GLN A 287 10.29 9.07 25.27
N ALA A 288 11.10 10.08 24.97
CA ALA A 288 10.62 11.46 24.97
C ALA A 288 9.66 11.68 23.80
N ARG A 289 8.58 12.44 24.06
CA ARG A 289 7.65 12.87 23.02
C ARG A 289 8.37 13.86 22.08
N PRO A 290 8.13 13.79 20.77
CA PRO A 290 8.67 14.78 19.86
C PRO A 290 8.03 16.15 20.11
N THR A 291 8.79 17.18 19.87
CA THR A 291 8.31 18.55 19.83
C THR A 291 7.53 18.80 18.52
N LEU A 292 6.70 19.86 18.52
CA LEU A 292 6.05 20.32 17.30
C LEU A 292 7.07 20.58 16.16
N ALA A 293 8.20 21.20 16.50
CA ALA A 293 9.25 21.52 15.52
C ALA A 293 9.87 20.26 14.86
N GLU A 294 10.06 19.18 15.62
CA GLU A 294 10.56 17.92 15.10
C GLU A 294 9.54 17.27 14.14
N LEU A 295 8.25 17.28 14.50
CA LEU A 295 7.18 16.78 13.62
C LEU A 295 7.12 17.60 12.33
N GLN A 296 7.14 18.93 12.43
CA GLN A 296 7.17 19.84 11.28
C GLN A 296 8.38 19.58 10.37
N ALA A 297 9.57 19.34 10.95
CA ALA A 297 10.77 19.02 10.20
C ALA A 297 10.62 17.69 9.42
N GLY A 298 10.00 16.68 10.04
CA GLY A 298 9.69 15.40 9.42
C GLY A 298 8.76 15.55 8.21
N TYR A 299 7.66 16.28 8.34
CA TYR A 299 6.74 16.55 7.23
C TYR A 299 7.40 17.33 6.10
N ARG A 300 8.21 18.35 6.43
CA ARG A 300 8.99 19.09 5.41
C ARG A 300 9.97 18.15 4.69
N ALA A 301 10.56 17.18 5.38
CA ALA A 301 11.45 16.20 4.76
C ALA A 301 10.71 15.29 3.78
N LEU A 302 9.51 14.80 4.14
CA LEU A 302 8.64 14.03 3.22
C LEU A 302 8.31 14.83 1.96
N ALA A 303 7.84 16.06 2.14
CA ALA A 303 7.45 16.93 1.02
C ALA A 303 8.61 17.20 0.06
N ARG A 304 9.83 17.44 0.60
CA ARG A 304 11.02 17.60 -0.24
C ARG A 304 11.36 16.34 -1.04
N GLN A 305 11.23 15.15 -0.43
CA GLN A 305 11.51 13.88 -1.12
C GLN A 305 10.51 13.63 -2.24
N ALA A 306 9.21 13.81 -1.98
CA ALA A 306 8.16 13.63 -2.98
C ALA A 306 8.33 14.59 -4.18
N ARG A 307 8.56 15.87 -3.92
CA ARG A 307 8.76 16.88 -4.97
C ARG A 307 9.99 16.62 -5.83
N ARG A 308 11.10 16.13 -5.26
CA ARG A 308 12.30 15.74 -6.05
C ARG A 308 12.01 14.65 -7.06
N ARG A 309 10.95 13.86 -6.85
CA ARG A 309 10.51 12.79 -7.75
C ARG A 309 9.33 13.21 -8.61
N GLY A 310 8.92 14.48 -8.56
CA GLY A 310 7.73 14.99 -9.28
C GLY A 310 6.41 14.42 -8.77
N VAL A 311 6.39 13.84 -7.57
CA VAL A 311 5.19 13.28 -6.94
C VAL A 311 4.49 14.37 -6.13
N ARG A 312 3.22 14.61 -6.45
CA ARG A 312 2.35 15.53 -5.72
C ARG A 312 2.11 14.98 -4.31
N ILE A 313 2.17 15.83 -3.29
CA ILE A 313 2.02 15.39 -1.90
C ILE A 313 0.91 16.16 -1.19
N LEU A 314 -0.07 15.43 -0.64
CA LEU A 314 -1.15 15.95 0.17
C LEU A 314 -0.98 15.50 1.62
N GLY A 315 -1.14 16.42 2.57
CA GLY A 315 -1.20 16.09 3.99
C GLY A 315 -2.64 15.91 4.44
N ALA A 316 -2.84 15.04 5.44
CA ALA A 316 -4.11 14.93 6.14
C ALA A 316 -3.94 15.34 7.61
N THR A 317 -4.94 16.04 8.16
CA THR A 317 -4.96 16.36 9.59
C THR A 317 -5.19 15.10 10.41
N LEU A 318 -4.56 15.02 11.59
CA LEU A 318 -4.73 13.89 12.51
C LEU A 318 -6.13 13.90 13.10
N THR A 319 -6.80 12.76 13.08
CA THR A 319 -8.17 12.56 13.57
C THR A 319 -8.27 12.77 15.08
N PRO A 320 -9.46 13.10 15.63
CA PRO A 320 -9.70 13.16 17.06
C PRO A 320 -9.49 11.80 17.73
N PHE A 321 -9.01 11.79 18.99
CA PHE A 321 -8.68 10.54 19.68
C PHE A 321 -8.91 10.58 21.21
N ALA A 322 -9.71 11.52 21.72
CA ALA A 322 -9.95 11.62 23.15
C ALA A 322 -10.63 10.37 23.69
N GLY A 323 -10.02 9.79 24.72
CA GLY A 323 -10.46 8.52 25.30
C GLY A 323 -9.95 7.26 24.58
N ALA A 324 -8.98 7.40 23.70
CA ALA A 324 -8.46 6.30 22.88
C ALA A 324 -8.01 5.08 23.68
N LEU A 325 -8.38 3.88 23.19
CA LEU A 325 -7.98 2.55 23.64
C LEU A 325 -8.30 2.27 25.12
N PRO A 326 -9.53 2.53 25.60
CA PRO A 326 -9.89 2.38 27.00
C PRO A 326 -9.82 0.92 27.44
N GLY A 327 -9.32 0.68 28.67
CA GLY A 327 -9.25 -0.67 29.26
C GLY A 327 -8.24 -1.61 28.57
N THR A 328 -7.32 -1.07 27.78
CA THR A 328 -6.22 -1.83 27.15
C THR A 328 -4.89 -1.50 27.85
N PRO A 329 -3.81 -2.23 27.60
CA PRO A 329 -2.46 -1.84 28.06
C PRO A 329 -1.98 -0.50 27.52
N LEU A 330 -2.76 0.16 26.68
CA LEU A 330 -2.52 1.45 26.05
C LEU A 330 -3.57 2.50 26.45
N ASP A 331 -4.25 2.35 27.58
CA ASP A 331 -5.25 3.30 28.07
C ASP A 331 -4.68 4.68 28.41
N ASP A 332 -3.36 4.80 28.51
CA ASP A 332 -2.59 6.05 28.59
C ASP A 332 -2.23 6.65 27.21
N TYR A 333 -2.74 6.10 26.13
CA TYR A 333 -2.50 6.57 24.76
C TYR A 333 -2.98 8.03 24.57
N TYR A 334 -4.17 8.34 25.08
CA TYR A 334 -4.67 9.71 25.16
C TYR A 334 -4.23 10.40 26.46
N GLN A 335 -3.79 11.65 26.36
CA GLN A 335 -3.57 12.57 27.46
C GLN A 335 -3.86 14.01 26.97
N PRO A 336 -4.32 14.94 27.84
CA PRO A 336 -4.64 16.31 27.42
C PRO A 336 -3.49 17.07 26.74
N ASP A 337 -2.25 16.81 27.15
CA ASP A 337 -1.06 17.44 26.56
C ASP A 337 -0.68 16.80 25.21
N LYS A 338 -1.03 15.54 24.97
CA LYS A 338 -0.92 14.90 23.66
C LYS A 338 -1.95 15.49 22.69
N GLU A 339 -3.18 15.71 23.15
CA GLU A 339 -4.22 16.40 22.39
C GLU A 339 -3.82 17.82 22.03
N ALA A 340 -3.26 18.58 22.98
CA ALA A 340 -2.79 19.93 22.70
C ALA A 340 -1.72 19.95 21.60
N LEU A 341 -0.80 18.98 21.57
CA LEU A 341 0.19 18.85 20.50
C LEU A 341 -0.45 18.46 19.17
N ARG A 342 -1.44 17.54 19.16
CA ARG A 342 -2.19 17.19 17.94
C ARG A 342 -2.88 18.41 17.36
N GLN A 343 -3.54 19.21 18.17
CA GLN A 343 -4.22 20.43 17.72
C GLN A 343 -3.25 21.47 17.16
N GLN A 344 -2.09 21.69 17.82
CA GLN A 344 -1.05 22.58 17.31
C GLN A 344 -0.52 22.09 15.94
N LEU A 345 -0.30 20.78 15.82
CA LEU A 345 0.14 20.19 14.55
C LEU A 345 -0.91 20.34 13.46
N ASN A 346 -2.18 20.07 13.77
CA ASN A 346 -3.28 20.21 12.82
C ASN A 346 -3.48 21.67 12.38
N ALA A 347 -3.36 22.62 13.31
CA ALA A 347 -3.41 24.05 12.97
C ALA A 347 -2.29 24.41 11.97
N TRP A 348 -1.05 23.98 12.25
CA TRP A 348 0.05 24.20 11.33
C TRP A 348 -0.13 23.49 9.98
N LEU A 349 -0.63 22.25 9.95
CA LEU A 349 -0.91 21.53 8.71
C LEU A 349 -1.87 22.31 7.80
N ARG A 350 -2.90 22.96 8.38
CA ARG A 350 -3.91 23.73 7.66
C ARG A 350 -3.36 25.03 7.07
N THR A 351 -2.42 25.70 7.75
CA THR A 351 -1.98 27.06 7.39
C THR A 351 -0.61 27.12 6.74
N ASP A 352 0.35 26.35 7.27
CA ASP A 352 1.78 26.45 6.92
C ASP A 352 2.40 25.10 6.57
N GLY A 353 1.56 24.06 6.42
CA GLY A 353 2.00 22.72 6.06
C GLY A 353 2.75 22.70 4.71
N PRO A 354 3.75 21.82 4.54
CA PRO A 354 4.59 21.80 3.35
C PRO A 354 3.93 21.06 2.16
N PHE A 355 2.63 20.88 2.20
CA PHE A 355 1.87 20.05 1.26
C PHE A 355 1.30 20.87 0.12
N ASP A 356 1.03 20.23 -1.01
CA ASP A 356 0.40 20.87 -2.17
C ASP A 356 -1.09 21.10 -1.93
N ALA A 357 -1.69 20.34 -1.00
CA ALA A 357 -3.01 20.55 -0.44
C ALA A 357 -3.16 19.79 0.89
N VAL A 358 -4.20 20.11 1.65
CA VAL A 358 -4.51 19.46 2.93
C VAL A 358 -5.93 18.92 2.91
N ILE A 359 -6.08 17.68 3.40
CA ILE A 359 -7.35 17.01 3.61
C ILE A 359 -7.69 17.14 5.10
N ASP A 360 -8.75 17.81 5.46
CA ASP A 360 -9.10 18.04 6.85
C ASP A 360 -9.94 16.91 7.44
N LEU A 361 -9.28 15.78 7.74
CA LEU A 361 -9.90 14.60 8.32
C LEU A 361 -10.33 14.82 9.79
N ASP A 362 -9.66 15.72 10.50
CA ASP A 362 -10.09 16.14 11.83
C ASP A 362 -11.49 16.80 11.77
N ALA A 363 -11.69 17.74 10.85
CA ALA A 363 -12.99 18.38 10.65
C ALA A 363 -14.07 17.39 10.17
N ALA A 364 -13.69 16.40 9.34
CA ALA A 364 -14.61 15.40 8.80
C ALA A 364 -15.15 14.43 9.84
N LEU A 365 -14.35 14.11 10.87
CA LEU A 365 -14.69 13.05 11.84
C LEU A 365 -15.01 13.54 13.25
N ARG A 366 -14.67 14.78 13.61
CA ARG A 366 -14.84 15.28 14.97
C ARG A 366 -16.30 15.43 15.38
N ASP A 367 -16.58 15.21 16.65
CA ASP A 367 -17.85 15.53 17.25
C ASP A 367 -18.01 17.08 17.34
N PRO A 368 -19.10 17.65 16.80
CA PRO A 368 -19.33 19.09 16.89
C PRO A 368 -19.44 19.63 18.33
N SER A 369 -19.87 18.78 19.29
CA SER A 369 -20.03 19.17 20.70
C SER A 369 -18.73 19.03 21.52
N ASP A 370 -17.82 18.14 21.09
CA ASP A 370 -16.50 17.94 21.69
C ASP A 370 -15.47 17.64 20.60
N PRO A 371 -14.81 18.65 20.01
CA PRO A 371 -13.87 18.46 18.90
C PRO A 371 -12.62 17.62 19.21
N SER A 372 -12.39 17.26 20.47
CA SER A 372 -11.32 16.32 20.84
C SER A 372 -11.69 14.86 20.58
N ARG A 373 -12.99 14.57 20.42
CA ARG A 373 -13.57 13.25 20.18
C ARG A 373 -13.98 13.04 18.73
N MET A 374 -13.91 11.78 18.32
CA MET A 374 -14.57 11.36 17.09
C MET A 374 -16.07 11.33 17.32
N ALA A 375 -16.86 11.75 16.32
CA ALA A 375 -18.31 11.69 16.39
C ALA A 375 -18.77 10.22 16.57
N PRO A 376 -19.74 9.93 17.45
CA PRO A 376 -20.16 8.57 17.77
C PRO A 376 -20.55 7.72 16.55
N ALA A 377 -21.07 8.36 15.48
CA ALA A 377 -21.43 7.67 14.23
C ALA A 377 -20.22 7.17 13.43
N TYR A 378 -19.02 7.70 13.69
CA TYR A 378 -17.79 7.37 12.97
C TYR A 378 -16.83 6.53 13.80
N ASP A 379 -17.00 6.52 15.13
CA ASP A 379 -16.15 5.82 16.08
C ASP A 379 -16.38 4.30 16.02
N SER A 380 -15.31 3.52 16.01
CA SER A 380 -15.40 2.05 16.11
C SER A 380 -15.73 1.55 17.52
N GLY A 381 -15.68 2.44 18.52
CA GLY A 381 -15.80 2.13 19.94
C GLY A 381 -14.48 2.06 20.70
N ASP A 382 -13.34 2.14 19.99
CA ASP A 382 -12.02 2.24 20.62
C ASP A 382 -11.50 3.70 20.75
N HIS A 383 -12.26 4.66 20.24
CA HIS A 383 -12.03 6.11 20.29
C HIS A 383 -10.74 6.58 19.60
N LEU A 384 -10.13 5.74 18.76
CA LEU A 384 -8.94 6.06 17.96
C LEU A 384 -9.17 5.77 16.48
N HIS A 385 -9.73 4.61 16.18
CA HIS A 385 -9.90 4.17 14.81
C HIS A 385 -11.34 4.38 14.33
N PRO A 386 -11.54 4.88 13.11
CA PRO A 386 -12.88 5.05 12.56
C PRO A 386 -13.49 3.69 12.19
N GLY A 387 -14.77 3.48 12.52
CA GLY A 387 -15.56 2.37 11.98
C GLY A 387 -15.82 2.54 10.47
N ASP A 388 -16.60 1.63 9.86
CA ASP A 388 -16.85 1.65 8.40
C ASP A 388 -17.48 2.97 7.93
N ALA A 389 -18.40 3.56 8.70
CA ALA A 389 -18.99 4.87 8.38
C ALA A 389 -17.94 5.99 8.41
N GLY A 390 -17.06 5.99 9.41
CA GLY A 390 -15.95 6.94 9.51
C GLY A 390 -14.95 6.79 8.38
N ASN A 391 -14.59 5.56 8.03
CA ASN A 391 -13.72 5.26 6.87
C ASN A 391 -14.33 5.82 5.56
N ARG A 392 -15.65 5.68 5.37
CA ARG A 392 -16.35 6.25 4.22
C ARG A 392 -16.30 7.78 4.25
N ALA A 393 -16.58 8.40 5.39
CA ALA A 393 -16.52 9.86 5.54
C ALA A 393 -15.11 10.42 5.26
N MET A 394 -14.04 9.72 5.68
CA MET A 394 -12.66 10.08 5.33
C MET A 394 -12.42 10.09 3.82
N ALA A 395 -12.88 9.05 3.14
CA ALA A 395 -12.75 8.98 1.68
C ALA A 395 -13.55 10.08 0.98
N GLU A 396 -14.75 10.41 1.46
CA GLU A 396 -15.62 11.46 0.93
C GLU A 396 -15.04 12.86 1.14
N ALA A 397 -14.29 13.09 2.20
CA ALA A 397 -13.59 14.35 2.49
C ALA A 397 -12.44 14.65 1.51
N VAL A 398 -12.02 13.67 0.71
CA VAL A 398 -10.99 13.89 -0.32
C VAL A 398 -11.60 14.60 -1.52
N ASP A 399 -11.17 15.82 -1.79
CA ASP A 399 -11.46 16.50 -3.05
C ASP A 399 -10.62 15.88 -4.18
N LEU A 400 -11.31 15.21 -5.12
CA LEU A 400 -10.66 14.48 -6.19
C LEU A 400 -9.98 15.40 -7.21
N GLU A 401 -10.50 16.61 -7.45
CA GLU A 401 -9.89 17.56 -8.38
C GLU A 401 -8.60 18.12 -7.77
N VAL A 402 -8.63 18.44 -6.48
CA VAL A 402 -7.45 18.88 -5.74
C VAL A 402 -6.40 17.77 -5.68
N LEU A 403 -6.81 16.51 -5.43
CA LEU A 403 -5.90 15.36 -5.40
C LEU A 403 -5.20 15.13 -6.73
N MET A 404 -5.96 15.21 -7.82
CA MET A 404 -5.42 14.96 -9.16
C MET A 404 -4.62 16.14 -9.72
N GLY A 405 -4.91 17.36 -9.32
CA GLY A 405 -4.22 18.59 -9.70
C GLY A 405 -3.85 18.72 -11.18
N PRO A 406 -3.41 19.85 -11.67
CA PRO A 406 -2.80 19.93 -12.99
C PRO A 406 -1.52 19.06 -13.00
N SER A 407 -1.39 18.21 -14.03
CA SER A 407 -0.19 17.38 -14.22
C SER A 407 1.03 18.30 -14.34
N THR A 408 1.95 18.23 -13.39
CA THR A 408 3.20 19.01 -13.41
C THR A 408 4.26 18.42 -14.38
N HIS A 409 3.84 17.58 -15.31
CA HIS A 409 4.70 17.14 -16.41
C HIS A 409 4.79 18.27 -17.43
N GLY A 410 5.73 19.20 -17.25
CA GLY A 410 5.96 20.28 -18.20
C GLY A 410 6.46 21.59 -17.60
N VAL A 411 7.25 21.55 -16.54
CA VAL A 411 8.08 22.70 -16.16
C VAL A 411 9.53 22.28 -16.27
N ASP A 412 10.15 22.69 -17.37
CA ASP A 412 11.60 22.71 -17.46
C ASP A 412 12.14 23.49 -16.25
N LEU A 413 12.91 22.83 -15.42
CA LEU A 413 13.65 23.50 -14.36
C LEU A 413 14.81 24.27 -15.01
N PRO A 414 15.02 25.54 -14.66
CA PRO A 414 16.16 26.34 -15.12
C PRO A 414 17.49 25.82 -14.62
#